data_eb88fcfff1c2476630e6063a17b7611b
#
_entry.id   eb88fcfff1c2476630e6063a17b7611b
#
_cell.length_a   1.000
_cell.length_b   1.000
_cell.length_c   1.000
_cell.angle_alpha   90.00
_cell.angle_beta   90.00
_cell.angle_gamma   90.00
#
_symmetry.space_group_name_H-M   'P 1'
#
loop_
_entity.id
_entity.type
_entity.pdbx_description
1 polymer ?
#
loop_
_entity_poly.entity_id
_entity_poly.type
_entity_poly.pdbx_seq_one_letter_code
_entity_poly.pdbx_strand_id
1 'polypeptide(L)'
;MPSAQLPAIALALSALATLAACSGPAASPSPAGVPVRTEQVSGTRALLQAVSPVNERVVWVSGHSATWARTLDGGATWQTGRVPGDTTLQFRDVHAVSATTAYLMSAGNGAASRIYKTTDGGRSWALQFTNPDSAAFYDCMDFWDARRGVAVSDAVAGRLVILTTDDGGTTWRHPAAMPAAVAGEGGFAASGTCLVTLPGGRAWIGTGNAPHARVLRSTDFGETWAADTTPLPSGSAIGITSVAFRDVRNGLAFGGNVGDNNSRGDVVALTRDGGATWSLGGRPPFAGAIFGGTWVPGARVPTAVVVGPRGSAWSRDGGATWTAIDSAAYWAVGFASPRAGWAVGPRGRIVRLGGF
;
A
#
# COMPACT_ATOMS: atom_id res chain seq x y z
N MET A 1 -28.72 59.35 -78.54
CA MET A 1 -27.63 59.75 -77.66
C MET A 1 -28.04 59.38 -76.28
N PRO A 2 -27.52 58.30 -75.69
CA PRO A 2 -27.88 57.87 -74.32
C PRO A 2 -26.78 58.28 -73.37
N SER A 3 -27.21 58.89 -72.28
CA SER A 3 -26.44 59.27 -71.07
C SER A 3 -26.01 58.07 -70.25
N ALA A 4 -24.77 57.96 -69.89
CA ALA A 4 -24.21 56.95 -69.01
C ALA A 4 -24.43 57.40 -67.53
N GLN A 5 -25.06 56.55 -66.75
CA GLN A 5 -25.12 56.59 -65.31
C GLN A 5 -24.02 55.72 -64.67
N LEU A 6 -23.21 56.32 -63.78
CA LEU A 6 -22.23 55.65 -62.94
C LEU A 6 -22.95 55.11 -61.65
N PRO A 7 -22.61 53.91 -61.19
CA PRO A 7 -23.17 53.47 -59.91
C PRO A 7 -22.33 53.94 -58.73
N ALA A 8 -23.02 54.35 -57.65
CA ALA A 8 -22.45 54.70 -56.38
C ALA A 8 -21.93 53.52 -55.62
N ILE A 9 -20.68 53.56 -55.15
CA ILE A 9 -20.05 52.55 -54.27
C ILE A 9 -20.45 52.90 -52.85
N ALA A 10 -21.23 51.99 -52.21
CA ALA A 10 -21.52 52.03 -50.79
C ALA A 10 -20.37 51.39 -50.02
N LEU A 11 -19.69 52.18 -49.18
CA LEU A 11 -18.71 51.69 -48.23
C LEU A 11 -19.45 51.07 -47.01
N ALA A 12 -19.36 49.76 -46.83
CA ALA A 12 -19.84 49.12 -45.61
C ALA A 12 -18.72 49.17 -44.54
N LEU A 13 -18.92 49.92 -43.46
CA LEU A 13 -18.09 49.86 -42.25
C LEU A 13 -18.45 48.58 -41.46
N SER A 14 -17.54 47.64 -41.39
CA SER A 14 -17.64 46.47 -40.49
C SER A 14 -17.09 46.86 -39.11
N ALA A 15 -17.98 46.98 -38.14
CA ALA A 15 -17.60 47.15 -36.73
C ALA A 15 -17.18 45.79 -36.16
N LEU A 16 -15.90 45.64 -35.88
CA LEU A 16 -15.40 44.49 -35.10
C LEU A 16 -15.75 44.70 -33.61
N ALA A 17 -16.71 43.91 -33.10
CA ALA A 17 -16.97 43.84 -31.67
C ALA A 17 -15.95 42.88 -31.05
N THR A 18 -14.99 43.39 -30.30
CA THR A 18 -14.09 42.60 -29.45
C THR A 18 -14.87 42.11 -28.21
N LEU A 19 -15.20 40.82 -28.18
CA LEU A 19 -15.68 40.16 -26.98
C LEU A 19 -14.51 40.05 -26.00
N ALA A 20 -14.45 40.88 -24.98
CA ALA A 20 -13.61 40.69 -23.83
C ALA A 20 -14.19 39.52 -23.01
N ALA A 21 -13.51 38.36 -23.07
CA ALA A 21 -13.80 37.25 -22.19
C ALA A 21 -13.37 37.66 -20.77
N CYS A 22 -14.33 37.98 -19.92
CA CYS A 22 -14.10 38.05 -18.47
C CYS A 22 -13.76 36.66 -17.95
N SER A 23 -12.48 36.36 -17.77
CA SER A 23 -12.04 35.24 -16.93
C SER A 23 -12.42 35.56 -15.49
N GLY A 24 -13.53 34.99 -15.03
CA GLY A 24 -13.88 35.00 -13.61
C GLY A 24 -12.73 34.40 -12.78
N PRO A 25 -12.56 34.81 -11.51
CA PRO A 25 -11.55 34.25 -10.65
C PRO A 25 -11.76 32.72 -10.57
N ALA A 26 -10.68 31.95 -10.78
CA ALA A 26 -10.69 30.53 -10.59
C ALA A 26 -11.23 30.22 -9.19
N ALA A 27 -12.31 29.46 -9.11
CA ALA A 27 -12.91 29.09 -7.84
C ALA A 27 -11.81 28.45 -6.97
N SER A 28 -11.52 29.03 -5.82
CA SER A 28 -10.64 28.47 -4.82
C SER A 28 -11.14 27.06 -4.51
N PRO A 29 -10.27 26.02 -4.47
CA PRO A 29 -10.71 24.68 -4.12
C PRO A 29 -11.41 24.76 -2.77
N SER A 30 -12.63 24.25 -2.67
CA SER A 30 -13.33 24.10 -1.40
C SER A 30 -12.41 23.45 -0.39
N PRO A 31 -12.36 23.88 0.87
CA PRO A 31 -11.56 23.21 1.90
C PRO A 31 -11.95 21.75 1.89
N ALA A 32 -10.97 20.87 1.74
CA ALA A 32 -11.19 19.42 1.76
C ALA A 32 -11.87 19.08 3.08
N GLY A 33 -13.04 18.50 3.01
CA GLY A 33 -13.72 17.99 4.20
C GLY A 33 -12.82 16.96 4.90
N VAL A 34 -12.96 16.84 6.23
CA VAL A 34 -12.32 15.78 6.98
C VAL A 34 -12.83 14.44 6.43
N PRO A 35 -11.94 13.44 6.18
CA PRO A 35 -12.38 12.14 5.69
C PRO A 35 -13.49 11.52 6.55
N VAL A 36 -14.50 10.97 5.92
CA VAL A 36 -15.61 10.29 6.60
C VAL A 36 -15.11 8.96 7.14
N ARG A 37 -15.44 8.65 8.39
CA ARG A 37 -15.10 7.41 9.07
C ARG A 37 -16.34 6.69 9.56
N THR A 38 -16.40 5.38 9.34
CA THR A 38 -17.52 4.54 9.81
C THR A 38 -16.95 3.26 10.41
N GLU A 39 -17.14 3.06 11.71
CA GLU A 39 -16.77 1.80 12.38
C GLU A 39 -17.62 0.65 11.84
N GLN A 40 -17.00 -0.52 11.66
CA GLN A 40 -17.66 -1.72 11.16
C GLN A 40 -17.46 -2.88 12.14
N VAL A 41 -18.45 -3.78 12.21
CA VAL A 41 -18.42 -4.93 13.12
C VAL A 41 -17.80 -6.13 12.41
N SER A 42 -16.56 -6.45 12.76
CA SER A 42 -15.80 -7.54 12.11
C SER A 42 -16.22 -8.95 12.54
N GLY A 43 -16.91 -9.11 13.67
CA GLY A 43 -17.22 -10.42 14.22
C GLY A 43 -16.06 -11.13 14.96
N THR A 44 -14.91 -10.46 15.12
CA THR A 44 -13.73 -11.01 15.82
C THR A 44 -13.14 -10.03 16.81
N ARG A 45 -12.30 -10.53 17.73
CA ARG A 45 -11.46 -9.72 18.61
C ARG A 45 -9.96 -9.86 18.33
N ALA A 46 -9.60 -10.58 17.27
CA ALA A 46 -8.20 -10.74 16.88
C ALA A 46 -7.57 -9.37 16.53
N LEU A 47 -6.27 -9.26 16.68
CA LEU A 47 -5.53 -8.17 16.04
C LEU A 47 -5.57 -8.40 14.54
N LEU A 48 -6.19 -7.47 13.80
CA LEU A 48 -6.21 -7.46 12.34
C LEU A 48 -5.00 -6.67 11.85
N GLN A 49 -4.19 -7.26 10.95
CA GLN A 49 -2.90 -6.70 10.57
C GLN A 49 -2.76 -6.37 9.09
N ALA A 50 -3.57 -6.96 8.22
CA ALA A 50 -3.52 -6.65 6.79
C ALA A 50 -4.92 -6.49 6.21
N VAL A 51 -5.03 -5.70 5.13
CA VAL A 51 -6.27 -5.43 4.41
C VAL A 51 -6.00 -5.33 2.91
N SER A 52 -6.79 -6.03 2.12
CA SER A 52 -6.69 -6.07 0.66
C SER A 52 -8.05 -5.80 0.02
N PRO A 53 -8.36 -4.57 -0.37
CA PRO A 53 -9.56 -4.22 -1.11
C PRO A 53 -9.44 -4.64 -2.58
N VAL A 54 -10.33 -5.52 -3.04
CA VAL A 54 -10.47 -5.87 -4.47
C VAL A 54 -11.24 -4.77 -5.21
N ASN A 55 -12.26 -4.23 -4.57
CA ASN A 55 -13.09 -3.12 -5.06
C ASN A 55 -13.90 -2.51 -3.90
N GLU A 56 -14.79 -1.55 -4.19
CA GLU A 56 -15.60 -0.86 -3.16
C GLU A 56 -16.53 -1.77 -2.35
N ARG A 57 -16.77 -3.01 -2.80
CA ARG A 57 -17.67 -3.99 -2.15
C ARG A 57 -16.93 -5.18 -1.56
N VAL A 58 -15.88 -5.64 -2.22
CA VAL A 58 -15.14 -6.87 -1.86
C VAL A 58 -13.83 -6.50 -1.19
N VAL A 59 -13.68 -6.88 0.07
CA VAL A 59 -12.46 -6.63 0.85
C VAL A 59 -12.13 -7.85 1.70
N TRP A 60 -10.86 -8.18 1.75
CA TRP A 60 -10.32 -9.20 2.63
C TRP A 60 -9.43 -8.59 3.70
N VAL A 61 -9.42 -9.22 4.86
CA VAL A 61 -8.63 -8.81 6.03
C VAL A 61 -8.04 -10.05 6.67
N SER A 62 -6.85 -9.93 7.23
CA SER A 62 -6.21 -11.02 7.98
C SER A 62 -5.62 -10.54 9.30
N GLY A 63 -5.32 -11.49 10.19
CA GLY A 63 -4.77 -11.17 11.50
C GLY A 63 -4.32 -12.36 12.32
N HIS A 64 -4.13 -12.12 13.61
CA HIS A 64 -3.67 -13.11 14.57
C HIS A 64 -4.67 -14.26 14.76
N SER A 65 -4.22 -15.33 15.39
CA SER A 65 -5.01 -16.53 15.70
C SER A 65 -5.62 -17.18 14.45
N ALA A 66 -4.84 -17.23 13.36
CA ALA A 66 -5.24 -17.75 12.05
C ALA A 66 -6.50 -17.10 11.48
N THR A 67 -6.82 -15.86 11.89
CA THR A 67 -8.06 -15.17 11.53
C THR A 67 -7.99 -14.57 10.13
N TRP A 68 -9.11 -14.70 9.41
CA TRP A 68 -9.41 -13.94 8.20
C TRP A 68 -10.84 -13.37 8.30
N ALA A 69 -11.10 -12.30 7.57
CA ALA A 69 -12.44 -11.76 7.38
C ALA A 69 -12.62 -11.28 5.94
N ARG A 70 -13.86 -11.33 5.45
CA ARG A 70 -14.22 -10.86 4.11
C ARG A 70 -15.56 -10.16 4.13
N THR A 71 -15.71 -9.09 3.37
CA THR A 71 -17.00 -8.47 3.04
C THR A 71 -17.28 -8.58 1.53
N LEU A 72 -18.57 -8.59 1.15
CA LEU A 72 -19.06 -8.56 -0.22
C LEU A 72 -19.99 -7.36 -0.47
N ASP A 73 -20.18 -6.52 0.55
CA ASP A 73 -21.12 -5.39 0.56
C ASP A 73 -20.51 -4.07 1.05
N GLY A 74 -19.16 -3.97 0.98
CA GLY A 74 -18.43 -2.78 1.40
C GLY A 74 -18.32 -2.62 2.91
N GLY A 75 -18.50 -3.73 3.64
CA GLY A 75 -18.37 -3.81 5.08
C GLY A 75 -19.68 -3.56 5.84
N ALA A 76 -20.83 -3.57 5.18
CA ALA A 76 -22.11 -3.62 5.88
C ALA A 76 -22.22 -4.92 6.69
N THR A 77 -21.69 -6.02 6.13
CA THR A 77 -21.50 -7.29 6.82
C THR A 77 -20.11 -7.86 6.59
N TRP A 78 -19.58 -8.59 7.59
CA TRP A 78 -18.31 -9.29 7.51
C TRP A 78 -18.50 -10.77 7.84
N GLN A 79 -18.02 -11.63 6.93
CA GLN A 79 -17.83 -13.05 7.20
C GLN A 79 -16.44 -13.22 7.81
N THR A 80 -16.37 -13.82 8.98
CA THR A 80 -15.10 -14.06 9.68
C THR A 80 -14.89 -15.53 9.96
N GLY A 81 -13.67 -16.01 9.79
CA GLY A 81 -13.30 -17.39 10.03
C GLY A 81 -11.84 -17.54 10.45
N ARG A 82 -11.43 -18.79 10.64
CA ARG A 82 -10.05 -19.18 10.89
C ARG A 82 -9.62 -20.22 9.86
N VAL A 83 -8.35 -20.15 9.47
CA VAL A 83 -7.75 -21.25 8.71
C VAL A 83 -7.64 -22.45 9.63
N PRO A 84 -8.14 -23.64 9.23
CA PRO A 84 -8.07 -24.84 10.07
C PRO A 84 -6.62 -25.26 10.38
N GLY A 85 -6.44 -25.88 11.56
CA GLY A 85 -5.14 -26.41 12.02
C GLY A 85 -4.51 -25.53 13.09
N ASP A 86 -3.36 -24.93 12.79
CA ASP A 86 -2.57 -24.18 13.76
C ASP A 86 -3.17 -22.78 14.03
N THR A 87 -3.83 -22.63 15.16
CA THR A 87 -4.47 -21.37 15.58
C THR A 87 -3.49 -20.34 16.15
N THR A 88 -2.21 -20.65 16.27
CA THR A 88 -1.17 -19.71 16.71
C THR A 88 -0.67 -18.83 15.59
N LEU A 89 -0.94 -19.18 14.32
CA LEU A 89 -0.50 -18.42 13.15
C LEU A 89 -0.98 -16.97 13.19
N GLN A 90 -0.06 -16.09 12.82
CA GLN A 90 -0.31 -14.67 12.68
C GLN A 90 -0.30 -14.31 11.21
N PHE A 91 -1.48 -14.20 10.58
CA PHE A 91 -1.57 -13.75 9.19
C PHE A 91 -1.36 -12.25 9.12
N ARG A 92 -0.12 -11.87 8.84
CA ARG A 92 0.31 -10.48 8.77
C ARG A 92 0.22 -9.89 7.37
N ASP A 93 -0.15 -10.73 6.40
CA ASP A 93 -0.39 -10.29 5.03
C ASP A 93 -1.59 -11.01 4.41
N VAL A 94 -2.28 -10.30 3.51
CA VAL A 94 -3.38 -10.81 2.69
C VAL A 94 -3.35 -10.16 1.32
N HIS A 95 -3.29 -10.98 0.27
CA HIS A 95 -3.47 -10.52 -1.11
C HIS A 95 -4.77 -11.10 -1.69
N ALA A 96 -5.72 -10.24 -2.04
CA ALA A 96 -7.02 -10.62 -2.55
C ALA A 96 -7.12 -10.41 -4.06
N VAL A 97 -7.41 -11.47 -4.80
CA VAL A 97 -7.59 -11.44 -6.26
C VAL A 97 -9.06 -11.19 -6.62
N SER A 98 -9.98 -11.76 -5.85
CA SER A 98 -11.42 -11.69 -6.13
C SER A 98 -12.26 -11.92 -4.87
N ALA A 99 -13.57 -11.95 -5.04
CA ALA A 99 -14.51 -12.36 -3.98
C ALA A 99 -14.27 -13.79 -3.49
N THR A 100 -13.67 -14.66 -4.31
CA THR A 100 -13.48 -16.08 -3.97
C THR A 100 -12.02 -16.46 -3.81
N THR A 101 -11.07 -15.71 -4.39
CA THR A 101 -9.65 -16.06 -4.40
C THR A 101 -8.85 -15.05 -3.59
N ALA A 102 -8.13 -15.54 -2.59
CA ALA A 102 -7.22 -14.77 -1.76
C ALA A 102 -6.06 -15.63 -1.25
N TYR A 103 -4.98 -14.98 -0.91
CA TYR A 103 -3.81 -15.57 -0.26
C TYR A 103 -3.63 -14.96 1.13
N LEU A 104 -3.19 -15.78 2.07
CA LEU A 104 -2.81 -15.38 3.43
C LEU A 104 -1.37 -15.80 3.67
N MET A 105 -0.55 -14.90 4.21
CA MET A 105 0.79 -15.25 4.65
C MET A 105 0.93 -15.05 6.15
N SER A 106 1.34 -16.11 6.85
CA SER A 106 1.71 -16.01 8.25
C SER A 106 3.18 -15.65 8.39
N ALA A 107 3.50 -14.81 9.37
CA ALA A 107 4.86 -14.41 9.71
C ALA A 107 5.34 -15.15 10.95
N GLY A 108 6.58 -15.56 10.93
CA GLY A 108 7.26 -16.28 12.02
C GLY A 108 8.49 -17.03 11.51
N ASN A 109 9.36 -17.47 12.41
CA ASN A 109 10.54 -18.22 12.04
C ASN A 109 10.18 -19.63 11.55
N GLY A 110 10.89 -20.11 10.53
CA GLY A 110 10.73 -21.45 10.00
C GLY A 110 9.28 -21.76 9.61
N ALA A 111 8.79 -22.93 10.00
CA ALA A 111 7.46 -23.41 9.66
C ALA A 111 6.27 -22.56 10.18
N ALA A 112 6.51 -21.51 10.93
CA ALA A 112 5.48 -20.50 11.27
C ALA A 112 5.23 -19.53 10.11
N SER A 113 6.15 -19.37 9.17
CA SER A 113 5.93 -18.66 7.90
C SER A 113 5.32 -19.62 6.87
N ARG A 114 4.06 -19.38 6.52
CA ARG A 114 3.27 -20.21 5.59
C ARG A 114 2.46 -19.34 4.64
N ILE A 115 2.21 -19.84 3.44
CA ILE A 115 1.29 -19.21 2.48
C ILE A 115 0.12 -20.17 2.26
N TYR A 116 -1.09 -19.65 2.43
CA TYR A 116 -2.34 -20.34 2.16
C TYR A 116 -3.10 -19.65 1.03
N LYS A 117 -3.86 -20.43 0.27
CA LYS A 117 -4.75 -19.93 -0.80
C LYS A 117 -6.15 -20.47 -0.61
N THR A 118 -7.13 -19.62 -0.81
CA THR A 118 -8.53 -20.02 -1.05
C THR A 118 -8.94 -19.68 -2.48
N THR A 119 -9.85 -20.50 -3.04
CA THR A 119 -10.51 -20.26 -4.33
C THR A 119 -12.04 -20.33 -4.23
N ASP A 120 -12.54 -20.53 -3.01
CA ASP A 120 -13.96 -20.73 -2.72
C ASP A 120 -14.51 -19.74 -1.68
N GLY A 121 -13.79 -18.62 -1.49
CA GLY A 121 -14.23 -17.54 -0.60
C GLY A 121 -13.98 -17.81 0.87
N GLY A 122 -12.95 -18.60 1.19
CA GLY A 122 -12.55 -18.91 2.55
C GLY A 122 -13.28 -20.08 3.18
N ARG A 123 -14.07 -20.84 2.39
CA ARG A 123 -14.68 -22.10 2.86
C ARG A 123 -13.64 -23.20 3.07
N SER A 124 -12.62 -23.18 2.20
CA SER A 124 -11.42 -24.03 2.35
C SER A 124 -10.15 -23.24 2.06
N TRP A 125 -9.04 -23.70 2.62
CA TRP A 125 -7.71 -23.11 2.46
C TRP A 125 -6.70 -24.20 2.15
N ALA A 126 -6.00 -24.07 1.02
CA ALA A 126 -4.92 -24.95 0.62
C ALA A 126 -3.57 -24.36 1.06
N LEU A 127 -2.77 -25.13 1.77
CA LEU A 127 -1.39 -24.75 2.09
C LEU A 127 -0.54 -24.81 0.82
N GLN A 128 0.03 -23.67 0.43
CA GLN A 128 0.83 -23.51 -0.79
C GLN A 128 2.34 -23.58 -0.50
N PHE A 129 2.74 -23.06 0.66
CA PHE A 129 4.14 -23.00 1.06
C PHE A 129 4.27 -23.10 2.57
N THR A 130 5.28 -23.85 3.02
CA THR A 130 5.78 -23.83 4.39
C THR A 130 7.27 -23.56 4.32
N ASN A 131 7.73 -22.55 5.05
CA ASN A 131 9.15 -22.22 5.10
C ASN A 131 9.97 -23.36 5.73
N PRO A 132 10.92 -23.96 5.01
CA PRO A 132 11.76 -25.02 5.54
C PRO A 132 12.99 -24.51 6.32
N ASP A 133 13.34 -23.22 6.17
CA ASP A 133 14.52 -22.62 6.77
C ASP A 133 14.17 -21.95 8.11
N SER A 134 14.66 -22.50 9.22
CA SER A 134 14.39 -21.97 10.56
C SER A 134 14.99 -20.57 10.80
N ALA A 135 15.94 -20.14 10.00
CA ALA A 135 16.53 -18.80 10.08
C ALA A 135 15.73 -17.74 9.30
N ALA A 136 14.92 -18.15 8.33
CA ALA A 136 14.12 -17.23 7.54
C ALA A 136 12.79 -16.88 8.24
N PHE A 137 12.38 -15.62 8.09
CA PHE A 137 11.14 -15.06 8.61
C PHE A 137 10.47 -14.24 7.49
N TYR A 138 9.38 -14.74 6.90
CA TYR A 138 8.73 -14.06 5.78
C TYR A 138 7.84 -12.92 6.27
N ASP A 139 8.02 -11.74 5.65
CA ASP A 139 7.43 -10.47 6.08
C ASP A 139 6.22 -10.07 5.26
N CYS A 140 6.34 -10.09 3.93
CA CYS A 140 5.33 -9.59 3.00
C CYS A 140 5.28 -10.42 1.72
N MET A 141 4.11 -10.43 1.08
CA MET A 141 3.91 -10.98 -0.26
C MET A 141 3.00 -10.06 -1.08
N ASP A 142 3.20 -10.04 -2.40
CA ASP A 142 2.28 -9.38 -3.31
C ASP A 142 2.27 -10.08 -4.67
N PHE A 143 1.27 -9.81 -5.50
CA PHE A 143 1.11 -10.44 -6.80
C PHE A 143 0.96 -9.38 -7.91
N TRP A 144 1.69 -9.55 -9.01
CA TRP A 144 1.52 -8.74 -10.22
C TRP A 144 0.24 -9.06 -10.97
N ASP A 145 -0.17 -10.31 -10.92
CA ASP A 145 -1.38 -10.85 -11.56
C ASP A 145 -1.79 -12.18 -10.91
N ALA A 146 -2.83 -12.82 -11.43
CA ALA A 146 -3.35 -14.08 -10.88
C ALA A 146 -2.36 -15.27 -10.91
N ARG A 147 -1.23 -15.15 -11.64
CA ARG A 147 -0.23 -16.20 -11.79
C ARG A 147 1.07 -15.86 -11.09
N ARG A 148 1.52 -14.61 -11.16
CA ARG A 148 2.86 -14.20 -10.75
C ARG A 148 2.82 -13.44 -9.44
N GLY A 149 3.55 -13.93 -8.47
CA GLY A 149 3.66 -13.36 -7.14
C GLY A 149 5.09 -13.43 -6.61
N VAL A 150 5.32 -12.67 -5.54
CA VAL A 150 6.60 -12.58 -4.85
C VAL A 150 6.37 -12.50 -3.35
N ALA A 151 7.26 -13.09 -2.57
CA ALA A 151 7.32 -12.94 -1.12
C ALA A 151 8.76 -12.66 -0.70
N VAL A 152 8.92 -11.92 0.39
CA VAL A 152 10.22 -11.53 0.94
C VAL A 152 10.33 -11.96 2.40
N SER A 153 11.51 -12.40 2.79
CA SER A 153 11.91 -12.71 4.16
C SER A 153 13.06 -11.81 4.59
N ASP A 154 13.33 -11.80 5.89
CA ASP A 154 14.59 -11.32 6.46
C ASP A 154 15.80 -11.94 5.76
N ALA A 155 16.95 -11.30 5.94
CA ALA A 155 18.21 -11.79 5.38
C ALA A 155 18.70 -13.05 6.08
N VAL A 156 19.07 -14.05 5.28
CA VAL A 156 19.75 -15.27 5.73
C VAL A 156 21.06 -15.41 4.97
N ALA A 157 22.14 -15.68 5.69
CA ALA A 157 23.49 -15.86 5.14
C ALA A 157 23.92 -14.69 4.20
N GLY A 158 23.58 -13.46 4.57
CA GLY A 158 23.95 -12.24 3.83
C GLY A 158 23.15 -11.98 2.55
N ARG A 159 21.98 -12.58 2.40
CA ARG A 159 21.06 -12.37 1.28
C ARG A 159 19.63 -12.20 1.78
N LEU A 160 18.89 -11.24 1.25
CA LEU A 160 17.44 -11.18 1.44
C LEU A 160 16.82 -12.37 0.70
N VAL A 161 16.00 -13.15 1.42
CA VAL A 161 15.40 -14.35 0.85
C VAL A 161 14.13 -13.99 0.11
N ILE A 162 14.12 -14.24 -1.18
CA ILE A 162 12.99 -13.98 -2.08
C ILE A 162 12.38 -15.31 -2.53
N LEU A 163 11.06 -15.35 -2.62
CA LEU A 163 10.30 -16.39 -3.30
C LEU A 163 9.51 -15.77 -4.45
N THR A 164 9.43 -16.47 -5.56
CA THR A 164 8.57 -16.12 -6.71
C THR A 164 7.69 -17.31 -7.09
N THR A 165 6.53 -17.00 -7.66
CA THR A 165 5.63 -17.98 -8.29
C THR A 165 5.20 -17.46 -9.65
N ASP A 166 4.96 -18.36 -10.61
CA ASP A 166 4.42 -18.07 -11.95
C ASP A 166 3.19 -18.92 -12.29
N ASP A 167 2.69 -19.69 -11.31
CA ASP A 167 1.54 -20.60 -11.43
C ASP A 167 0.42 -20.30 -10.41
N GLY A 168 0.43 -19.09 -9.86
CA GLY A 168 -0.58 -18.65 -8.88
C GLY A 168 -0.38 -19.28 -7.52
N GLY A 169 0.86 -19.50 -7.11
CA GLY A 169 1.25 -20.00 -5.81
C GLY A 169 1.15 -21.53 -5.66
N THR A 170 0.90 -22.28 -6.73
CA THR A 170 0.94 -23.74 -6.69
C THR A 170 2.35 -24.23 -6.37
N THR A 171 3.35 -23.55 -6.96
CA THR A 171 4.76 -23.72 -6.62
C THR A 171 5.42 -22.39 -6.31
N TRP A 172 6.37 -22.42 -5.38
CA TRP A 172 7.21 -21.29 -5.01
C TRP A 172 8.66 -21.66 -5.14
N ARG A 173 9.48 -20.78 -5.72
CA ARG A 173 10.91 -20.98 -5.95
C ARG A 173 11.73 -19.74 -5.61
N HIS A 174 12.99 -19.92 -5.34
CA HIS A 174 13.93 -18.80 -5.26
C HIS A 174 14.33 -18.36 -6.66
N PRO A 175 14.47 -17.03 -6.92
CA PRO A 175 15.09 -16.54 -8.14
C PRO A 175 16.56 -16.97 -8.21
N ALA A 176 17.15 -16.98 -9.41
CA ALA A 176 18.53 -17.39 -9.60
C ALA A 176 19.53 -16.50 -8.86
N ALA A 177 19.19 -15.22 -8.63
CA ALA A 177 20.03 -14.25 -7.93
C ALA A 177 19.24 -13.55 -6.83
N MET A 178 19.42 -13.98 -5.58
CA MET A 178 18.90 -13.27 -4.42
C MET A 178 19.75 -12.02 -4.12
N PRO A 179 19.11 -10.87 -3.78
CA PRO A 179 19.84 -9.63 -3.53
C PRO A 179 20.76 -9.74 -2.30
N ALA A 180 21.95 -9.15 -2.40
CA ALA A 180 22.86 -9.06 -1.27
C ALA A 180 22.23 -8.19 -0.16
N ALA A 181 22.30 -8.67 1.05
CA ALA A 181 21.88 -7.97 2.25
C ALA A 181 23.08 -7.34 2.96
N VAL A 182 22.85 -6.22 3.63
CA VAL A 182 23.79 -5.70 4.63
C VAL A 182 23.54 -6.38 5.99
N ALA A 183 24.54 -6.31 6.88
CA ALA A 183 24.45 -6.99 8.17
C ALA A 183 23.19 -6.54 8.97
N GLY A 184 22.39 -7.51 9.41
CA GLY A 184 21.17 -7.30 10.18
C GLY A 184 19.93 -6.92 9.36
N GLU A 185 20.07 -6.75 8.03
CA GLU A 185 18.95 -6.30 7.20
C GLU A 185 17.78 -7.27 7.18
N GLY A 186 16.59 -6.71 7.29
CA GLY A 186 15.34 -7.45 7.20
C GLY A 186 14.16 -6.56 6.86
N GLY A 187 13.02 -7.20 6.68
CA GLY A 187 11.74 -6.55 6.49
C GLY A 187 11.06 -6.20 7.81
N PHE A 188 9.82 -5.78 7.70
CA PHE A 188 8.90 -5.61 8.83
C PHE A 188 7.53 -6.14 8.45
N ALA A 189 7.16 -7.28 9.01
CA ALA A 189 5.82 -7.85 8.87
C ALA A 189 4.77 -7.05 9.65
N ALA A 190 4.67 -5.75 9.40
CA ALA A 190 3.79 -4.84 10.15
C ALA A 190 2.35 -4.87 9.62
N SER A 191 2.18 -4.82 8.28
CA SER A 191 0.87 -4.63 7.65
C SER A 191 0.72 -5.33 6.29
N GLY A 192 1.72 -6.16 5.87
CA GLY A 192 1.77 -6.76 4.54
C GLY A 192 2.20 -5.79 3.43
N THR A 193 2.53 -4.53 3.76
CA THR A 193 2.85 -3.50 2.75
C THR A 193 4.33 -3.14 2.68
N CYS A 194 5.23 -3.96 3.25
CA CYS A 194 6.68 -3.78 3.06
C CYS A 194 7.13 -4.12 1.64
N LEU A 195 6.28 -4.78 0.87
CA LEU A 195 6.44 -5.13 -0.53
C LEU A 195 5.22 -4.64 -1.31
N VAL A 196 5.44 -4.07 -2.50
CA VAL A 196 4.38 -3.70 -3.43
C VAL A 196 4.78 -4.02 -4.86
N THR A 197 3.82 -4.45 -5.67
CA THR A 197 4.00 -4.73 -7.10
C THR A 197 3.21 -3.74 -7.96
N LEU A 198 3.70 -3.48 -9.18
CA LEU A 198 2.96 -2.81 -10.24
C LEU A 198 3.07 -3.58 -11.55
N PRO A 199 2.12 -3.39 -12.47
CA PRO A 199 2.15 -4.07 -13.77
C PRO A 199 3.48 -3.93 -14.52
N GLY A 200 3.83 -4.94 -15.30
CA GLY A 200 5.08 -4.96 -16.07
C GLY A 200 6.29 -5.48 -15.27
N GLY A 201 6.06 -6.29 -14.24
CA GLY A 201 7.11 -6.97 -13.48
C GLY A 201 7.81 -6.10 -12.45
N ARG A 202 7.26 -4.93 -12.14
CA ARG A 202 7.86 -4.01 -11.17
C ARG A 202 7.47 -4.39 -9.76
N ALA A 203 8.46 -4.31 -8.85
CA ALA A 203 8.26 -4.48 -7.41
C ALA A 203 9.23 -3.62 -6.61
N TRP A 204 8.82 -3.28 -5.39
CA TRP A 204 9.65 -2.56 -4.41
C TRP A 204 9.50 -3.20 -3.04
N ILE A 205 10.64 -3.33 -2.33
CA ILE A 205 10.72 -3.87 -0.98
C ILE A 205 11.39 -2.84 -0.08
N GLY A 206 10.76 -2.47 1.02
CA GLY A 206 11.35 -1.64 2.05
C GLY A 206 12.02 -2.50 3.12
N THR A 207 13.23 -2.12 3.56
CA THR A 207 14.01 -2.83 4.57
C THR A 207 14.47 -1.93 5.70
N GLY A 208 14.96 -2.52 6.76
CA GLY A 208 15.56 -1.85 7.92
C GLY A 208 16.38 -2.82 8.77
N ASN A 209 16.41 -2.61 10.08
CA ASN A 209 17.23 -3.39 11.03
C ASN A 209 18.74 -3.37 10.74
N ALA A 210 19.20 -2.53 9.82
CA ALA A 210 20.54 -2.44 9.27
C ALA A 210 21.08 -1.00 9.45
N PRO A 211 22.35 -0.72 9.15
CA PRO A 211 22.90 0.65 9.23
C PRO A 211 22.16 1.67 8.36
N HIS A 212 21.52 1.21 7.27
CA HIS A 212 20.78 2.07 6.34
C HIS A 212 19.45 1.42 5.99
N ALA A 213 18.36 2.22 5.95
CA ALA A 213 17.09 1.83 5.38
C ALA A 213 17.19 1.87 3.86
N ARG A 214 16.88 0.75 3.20
CA ARG A 214 16.96 0.62 1.74
C ARG A 214 15.60 0.32 1.15
N VAL A 215 15.43 0.70 -0.12
CA VAL A 215 14.36 0.17 -0.97
C VAL A 215 15.01 -0.63 -2.09
N LEU A 216 14.67 -1.92 -2.15
CA LEU A 216 15.03 -2.77 -3.26
C LEU A 216 13.96 -2.65 -4.33
N ARG A 217 14.34 -2.67 -5.60
CA ARG A 217 13.44 -2.57 -6.76
C ARG A 217 13.78 -3.62 -7.81
N SER A 218 12.74 -4.21 -8.37
CA SER A 218 12.79 -5.14 -9.50
C SER A 218 11.97 -4.62 -10.67
N THR A 219 12.32 -5.03 -11.90
CA THR A 219 11.58 -4.72 -13.12
C THR A 219 11.31 -5.96 -13.98
N ASP A 220 11.60 -7.14 -13.45
CA ASP A 220 11.62 -8.42 -14.16
C ASP A 220 10.93 -9.55 -13.38
N PHE A 221 9.84 -9.22 -12.66
CA PHE A 221 9.05 -10.14 -11.83
C PHE A 221 9.85 -10.75 -10.67
N GLY A 222 10.77 -9.97 -10.09
CA GLY A 222 11.53 -10.39 -8.91
C GLY A 222 12.73 -11.28 -9.20
N GLU A 223 13.14 -11.45 -10.46
CA GLU A 223 14.31 -12.25 -10.81
C GLU A 223 15.62 -11.54 -10.46
N THR A 224 15.66 -10.19 -10.62
CA THR A 224 16.81 -9.38 -10.20
C THR A 224 16.38 -8.14 -9.42
N TRP A 225 17.27 -7.64 -8.58
CA TRP A 225 16.99 -6.52 -7.67
C TRP A 225 18.15 -5.53 -7.61
N ALA A 226 17.82 -4.25 -7.73
CA ALA A 226 18.71 -3.14 -7.38
C ALA A 226 18.29 -2.59 -6.01
N ALA A 227 19.24 -2.09 -5.21
CA ALA A 227 18.98 -1.58 -3.87
C ALA A 227 19.50 -0.15 -3.73
N ASP A 228 18.64 0.77 -3.31
CA ASP A 228 18.95 2.18 -3.14
C ASP A 228 18.71 2.61 -1.68
N THR A 229 19.63 3.38 -1.11
CA THR A 229 19.53 3.89 0.27
C THR A 229 18.53 5.05 0.33
N THR A 230 17.75 5.08 1.39
CA THR A 230 16.83 6.18 1.69
C THR A 230 17.37 7.08 2.80
N PRO A 231 16.88 8.32 2.94
CA PRO A 231 17.24 9.20 4.05
C PRO A 231 16.50 8.85 5.37
N LEU A 232 15.68 7.78 5.40
CA LEU A 232 14.99 7.38 6.62
C LEU A 232 15.96 6.76 7.64
N PRO A 233 15.71 6.97 8.94
CA PRO A 233 16.47 6.33 9.99
C PRO A 233 16.40 4.80 9.89
N SER A 234 17.49 4.13 10.28
CA SER A 234 17.57 2.68 10.36
C SER A 234 18.42 2.23 11.54
N GLY A 235 18.21 1.01 12.00
CA GLY A 235 18.86 0.39 13.14
C GLY A 235 17.99 -0.68 13.75
N SER A 236 18.34 -1.21 14.92
CA SER A 236 17.53 -2.25 15.59
C SER A 236 16.09 -1.77 15.79
N ALA A 237 15.12 -2.51 15.23
CA ALA A 237 13.70 -2.19 15.21
C ALA A 237 13.35 -0.85 14.50
N ILE A 238 14.23 -0.34 13.67
CA ILE A 238 14.04 0.93 12.93
C ILE A 238 14.27 0.68 11.44
N GLY A 239 13.39 1.21 10.60
CA GLY A 239 13.52 1.13 9.14
C GLY A 239 12.20 1.37 8.42
N ILE A 240 12.11 0.86 7.19
CA ILE A 240 10.94 1.00 6.33
C ILE A 240 9.98 -0.16 6.61
N THR A 241 8.78 0.18 7.06
CA THR A 241 7.71 -0.78 7.39
C THR A 241 6.70 -0.95 6.26
N SER A 242 6.63 0.04 5.36
CA SER A 242 5.65 0.09 4.29
C SER A 242 6.18 0.88 3.10
N VAL A 243 5.88 0.43 1.89
CA VAL A 243 6.13 1.14 0.64
C VAL A 243 4.85 1.23 -0.16
N ALA A 244 4.65 2.33 -0.90
CA ALA A 244 3.50 2.51 -1.77
C ALA A 244 3.92 3.24 -3.05
N PHE A 245 3.55 2.70 -4.20
CA PHE A 245 3.81 3.32 -5.50
C PHE A 245 2.49 3.61 -6.21
N ARG A 246 2.30 4.88 -6.60
CA ARG A 246 1.12 5.31 -7.35
C ARG A 246 1.26 4.97 -8.84
N ASP A 247 2.48 5.06 -9.32
CA ASP A 247 2.88 4.76 -10.68
C ASP A 247 4.37 4.36 -10.69
N VAL A 248 4.92 4.07 -11.86
CA VAL A 248 6.31 3.59 -12.02
C VAL A 248 7.39 4.59 -11.59
N ARG A 249 7.03 5.85 -11.34
CA ARG A 249 7.97 6.92 -10.95
C ARG A 249 7.73 7.41 -9.52
N ASN A 250 6.45 7.52 -9.10
CA ASN A 250 6.07 8.21 -7.88
C ASN A 250 5.75 7.22 -6.76
N GLY A 251 6.57 7.21 -5.74
CA GLY A 251 6.47 6.34 -4.59
C GLY A 251 6.69 7.03 -3.25
N LEU A 252 6.26 6.36 -2.21
CA LEU A 252 6.44 6.72 -0.81
C LEU A 252 7.04 5.52 -0.08
N ALA A 253 7.99 5.79 0.81
CA ALA A 253 8.46 4.84 1.81
C ALA A 253 8.08 5.39 3.19
N PHE A 254 7.56 4.53 4.03
CA PHE A 254 7.10 4.82 5.37
C PHE A 254 7.84 3.95 6.37
N GLY A 255 8.13 4.48 7.57
CA GLY A 255 8.88 3.71 8.53
C GLY A 255 8.86 4.29 9.94
N GLY A 256 9.93 4.07 10.67
CA GLY A 256 10.17 4.57 12.01
C GLY A 256 10.63 3.47 12.97
N ASN A 257 10.58 3.76 14.26
CA ASN A 257 10.94 2.81 15.32
C ASN A 257 9.71 2.01 15.75
N VAL A 258 9.63 0.72 15.37
CA VAL A 258 8.49 -0.14 15.73
C VAL A 258 8.54 -0.59 17.19
N GLY A 259 9.67 -0.44 17.88
CA GLY A 259 9.84 -0.73 19.31
C GLY A 259 9.45 0.43 20.22
N ASP A 260 9.25 1.65 19.68
CA ASP A 260 8.89 2.83 20.47
C ASP A 260 7.77 3.64 19.82
N ASN A 261 6.56 3.44 20.33
CA ASN A 261 5.36 4.14 19.86
C ASN A 261 5.34 5.66 20.17
N ASN A 262 6.30 6.18 20.92
CA ASN A 262 6.43 7.60 21.26
C ASN A 262 7.58 8.27 20.50
N SER A 263 8.35 7.51 19.73
CA SER A 263 9.47 8.04 18.93
C SER A 263 9.01 9.15 17.99
N ARG A 264 9.90 10.12 17.77
CA ARG A 264 9.67 11.21 16.82
C ARG A 264 10.89 11.36 15.93
N GLY A 265 10.69 11.21 14.65
CA GLY A 265 11.75 11.25 13.66
C GLY A 265 11.19 11.38 12.26
N ASP A 266 12.04 11.27 11.27
CA ASP A 266 11.63 11.20 9.88
C ASP A 266 11.08 9.80 9.61
N VAL A 267 9.85 9.73 9.13
CA VAL A 267 9.10 8.48 8.93
C VAL A 267 8.50 8.39 7.52
N VAL A 268 8.76 9.39 6.66
CA VAL A 268 8.29 9.45 5.28
C VAL A 268 9.43 9.84 4.36
N ALA A 269 9.63 9.07 3.29
CA ALA A 269 10.49 9.45 2.17
C ALA A 269 9.73 9.35 0.84
N LEU A 270 10.13 10.19 -0.12
CA LEU A 270 9.49 10.38 -1.41
C LEU A 270 10.45 10.03 -2.53
N THR A 271 9.98 9.39 -3.57
CA THR A 271 10.68 9.23 -4.84
C THR A 271 9.85 9.75 -6.01
N ARG A 272 10.51 10.23 -7.08
CA ARG A 272 9.91 10.66 -8.35
C ARG A 272 10.57 10.00 -9.57
N ASP A 273 11.46 9.05 -9.34
CA ASP A 273 12.24 8.34 -10.35
C ASP A 273 12.17 6.81 -10.20
N GLY A 274 11.11 6.33 -9.51
CA GLY A 274 10.88 4.91 -9.35
C GLY A 274 11.73 4.26 -8.26
N GLY A 275 12.21 5.05 -7.30
CA GLY A 275 12.99 4.56 -6.17
C GLY A 275 14.51 4.60 -6.36
N ALA A 276 15.00 5.20 -7.46
CA ALA A 276 16.45 5.38 -7.66
C ALA A 276 17.02 6.44 -6.71
N THR A 277 16.23 7.50 -6.43
CA THR A 277 16.59 8.51 -5.43
C THR A 277 15.41 8.81 -4.50
N TRP A 278 15.72 9.21 -3.26
CA TRP A 278 14.76 9.47 -2.22
C TRP A 278 15.06 10.78 -1.49
N SER A 279 14.01 11.52 -1.13
CA SER A 279 14.07 12.72 -0.30
C SER A 279 13.10 12.60 0.88
N LEU A 280 13.38 13.29 1.98
CA LEU A 280 12.45 13.32 3.12
C LEU A 280 11.12 13.97 2.74
N GLY A 281 10.03 13.40 3.24
CA GLY A 281 8.68 13.93 3.21
C GLY A 281 8.30 14.69 4.48
N GLY A 282 7.04 15.14 4.53
CA GLY A 282 6.47 15.74 5.75
C GLY A 282 6.26 14.69 6.84
N ARG A 283 6.19 15.16 8.10
CA ARG A 283 5.91 14.30 9.25
C ARG A 283 4.42 14.28 9.53
N PRO A 284 3.80 13.09 9.65
CA PRO A 284 2.43 12.97 10.16
C PRO A 284 2.31 13.52 11.59
N PRO A 285 1.14 14.05 11.99
CA PRO A 285 0.93 14.69 13.29
C PRO A 285 0.72 13.69 14.46
N PHE A 286 1.20 12.47 14.33
CA PHE A 286 1.22 11.47 15.41
C PHE A 286 2.65 10.96 15.65
N ALA A 287 2.88 10.34 16.82
CA ALA A 287 4.17 9.75 17.19
C ALA A 287 4.26 8.28 16.79
N GLY A 288 5.47 7.71 16.84
CA GLY A 288 5.74 6.32 16.54
C GLY A 288 5.92 6.05 15.05
N ALA A 289 6.14 4.78 14.72
CA ALA A 289 6.28 4.34 13.36
C ALA A 289 4.93 4.36 12.60
N ILE A 290 5.01 4.57 11.30
CA ILE A 290 3.93 4.26 10.37
C ILE A 290 3.97 2.76 10.11
N PHE A 291 2.89 2.02 10.40
CA PHE A 291 2.83 0.58 10.14
C PHE A 291 2.31 0.25 8.76
N GLY A 292 1.39 1.05 8.23
CA GLY A 292 0.84 0.90 6.89
C GLY A 292 0.60 2.24 6.23
N GLY A 293 0.85 2.29 4.93
CA GLY A 293 0.59 3.48 4.12
C GLY A 293 0.23 3.12 2.69
N THR A 294 -0.65 3.91 2.08
CA THR A 294 -1.11 3.65 0.72
C THR A 294 -1.51 4.93 0.00
N TRP A 295 -1.48 4.89 -1.33
CA TRP A 295 -2.13 5.89 -2.17
C TRP A 295 -3.64 5.64 -2.24
N VAL A 296 -4.41 6.71 -2.43
CA VAL A 296 -5.85 6.63 -2.70
C VAL A 296 -6.06 6.57 -4.21
N PRO A 297 -6.44 5.41 -4.78
CA PRO A 297 -6.64 5.28 -6.22
C PRO A 297 -7.77 6.17 -6.72
N GLY A 298 -7.58 6.83 -7.87
CA GLY A 298 -8.60 7.68 -8.48
C GLY A 298 -8.84 9.03 -7.79
N ALA A 299 -8.05 9.38 -6.78
CA ALA A 299 -8.10 10.72 -6.18
C ALA A 299 -7.65 11.80 -7.19
N ARG A 300 -8.31 12.97 -7.15
CA ARG A 300 -8.05 14.09 -8.08
C ARG A 300 -6.65 14.70 -7.90
N VAL A 301 -6.10 14.60 -6.71
CA VAL A 301 -4.75 15.08 -6.36
C VAL A 301 -3.96 13.90 -5.75
N PRO A 302 -2.62 13.97 -5.70
CA PRO A 302 -1.80 12.92 -5.10
C PRO A 302 -2.11 12.71 -3.62
N THR A 303 -3.11 11.88 -3.33
CA THR A 303 -3.60 11.63 -1.98
C THR A 303 -3.04 10.32 -1.44
N ALA A 304 -2.44 10.37 -0.25
CA ALA A 304 -1.97 9.22 0.49
C ALA A 304 -2.54 9.20 1.91
N VAL A 305 -2.68 7.99 2.48
CA VAL A 305 -3.14 7.77 3.85
C VAL A 305 -2.14 6.89 4.57
N VAL A 306 -1.82 7.22 5.81
CA VAL A 306 -0.92 6.47 6.69
C VAL A 306 -1.60 6.16 8.02
N VAL A 307 -1.23 5.02 8.58
CA VAL A 307 -1.72 4.55 9.87
C VAL A 307 -0.60 3.98 10.72
N GLY A 308 -0.78 4.05 12.03
CA GLY A 308 0.13 3.46 13.00
C GLY A 308 -0.53 3.28 14.36
N PRO A 309 0.22 2.80 15.37
CA PRO A 309 -0.32 2.56 16.71
C PRO A 309 -0.84 3.81 17.41
N ARG A 310 -0.46 5.00 16.97
CA ARG A 310 -0.81 6.29 17.61
C ARG A 310 -1.70 7.18 16.77
N GLY A 311 -2.19 6.72 15.63
CA GLY A 311 -3.11 7.50 14.82
C GLY A 311 -3.09 7.19 13.34
N SER A 312 -3.83 8.03 12.63
CA SER A 312 -3.92 8.04 11.17
C SER A 312 -3.85 9.46 10.66
N ALA A 313 -3.30 9.61 9.45
CA ALA A 313 -3.17 10.90 8.78
C ALA A 313 -3.28 10.73 7.27
N TRP A 314 -3.55 11.82 6.57
CA TRP A 314 -3.64 11.87 5.13
C TRP A 314 -2.89 13.07 4.57
N SER A 315 -2.44 12.94 3.32
CA SER A 315 -1.75 13.95 2.54
C SER A 315 -2.47 14.15 1.22
N ARG A 316 -2.47 15.38 0.68
CA ARG A 316 -3.02 15.71 -0.64
C ARG A 316 -1.96 16.22 -1.62
N ASP A 317 -0.74 16.27 -1.20
CA ASP A 317 0.40 16.82 -1.93
C ASP A 317 1.53 15.82 -2.11
N GLY A 318 1.17 14.53 -2.09
CA GLY A 318 2.12 13.45 -2.31
C GLY A 318 3.06 13.20 -1.14
N GLY A 319 2.63 13.47 0.08
CA GLY A 319 3.41 13.20 1.30
C GLY A 319 4.26 14.37 1.78
N ALA A 320 4.12 15.56 1.16
CA ALA A 320 4.85 16.75 1.60
C ALA A 320 4.26 17.35 2.90
N THR A 321 2.93 17.31 3.05
CA THR A 321 2.25 17.72 4.29
C THR A 321 1.18 16.70 4.70
N TRP A 322 0.84 16.65 5.99
CA TRP A 322 -0.07 15.67 6.55
C TRP A 322 -1.08 16.31 7.50
N THR A 323 -2.32 15.87 7.40
CA THR A 323 -3.42 16.25 8.28
C THR A 323 -3.90 15.01 9.06
N ALA A 324 -4.14 15.16 10.37
CA ALA A 324 -4.66 14.09 11.19
C ALA A 324 -6.07 13.65 10.75
N ILE A 325 -6.32 12.34 10.77
CA ILE A 325 -7.65 11.76 10.66
C ILE A 325 -8.19 11.45 12.06
N ASP A 326 -7.43 10.67 12.83
CA ASP A 326 -7.74 10.37 14.23
C ASP A 326 -6.50 9.87 15.00
N SER A 327 -6.68 9.56 16.30
CA SER A 327 -5.64 9.05 17.20
C SER A 327 -5.82 7.55 17.54
N ALA A 328 -6.70 6.83 16.85
CA ALA A 328 -6.93 5.42 17.10
C ALA A 328 -5.77 4.56 16.57
N ALA A 329 -5.55 3.41 17.21
CA ALA A 329 -4.52 2.48 16.79
C ALA A 329 -5.00 1.67 15.58
N TYR A 330 -4.14 1.62 14.54
CA TYR A 330 -4.33 0.82 13.34
C TYR A 330 -3.02 0.12 12.96
N TRP A 331 -3.12 -0.94 12.16
CA TRP A 331 -1.99 -1.68 11.61
C TRP A 331 -1.87 -1.53 10.10
N ALA A 332 -2.98 -1.67 9.38
CA ALA A 332 -2.98 -1.57 7.93
C ALA A 332 -4.08 -0.66 7.42
N VAL A 333 -3.88 -0.12 6.21
CA VAL A 333 -4.87 0.67 5.46
C VAL A 333 -4.78 0.34 3.98
N GLY A 334 -5.94 0.21 3.31
CA GLY A 334 -6.02 -0.03 1.88
C GLY A 334 -7.24 0.65 1.28
N PHE A 335 -7.15 1.07 0.02
CA PHE A 335 -8.21 1.79 -0.68
C PHE A 335 -8.54 1.13 -2.02
N ALA A 336 -9.84 1.06 -2.33
CA ALA A 336 -10.35 0.74 -3.66
C ALA A 336 -10.67 2.00 -4.49
N SER A 337 -11.03 3.11 -3.82
CA SER A 337 -11.34 4.40 -4.44
C SER A 337 -11.33 5.53 -3.40
N PRO A 338 -11.47 6.80 -3.80
CA PRO A 338 -11.60 7.91 -2.85
C PRO A 338 -12.81 7.83 -1.92
N ARG A 339 -13.79 6.99 -2.24
CA ARG A 339 -15.01 6.76 -1.45
C ARG A 339 -14.95 5.51 -0.58
N ALA A 340 -13.95 4.64 -0.79
CA ALA A 340 -13.91 3.32 -0.19
C ALA A 340 -12.48 2.88 0.15
N GLY A 341 -12.09 3.11 1.38
CA GLY A 341 -10.90 2.58 2.02
C GLY A 341 -11.24 1.90 3.33
N TRP A 342 -10.32 1.11 3.86
CA TRP A 342 -10.46 0.43 5.15
C TRP A 342 -9.15 0.50 5.91
N ALA A 343 -9.25 0.86 7.20
CA ALA A 343 -8.18 0.75 8.17
C ALA A 343 -8.53 -0.35 9.17
N VAL A 344 -7.55 -1.18 9.51
CA VAL A 344 -7.74 -2.33 10.41
C VAL A 344 -6.75 -2.30 11.57
N GLY A 345 -7.09 -2.93 12.70
CA GLY A 345 -6.25 -2.87 13.88
C GLY A 345 -6.68 -3.78 15.03
N PRO A 346 -6.29 -3.43 16.26
CA PRO A 346 -6.47 -4.28 17.43
C PRO A 346 -7.95 -4.47 17.78
N ARG A 347 -8.23 -5.59 18.45
CA ARG A 347 -9.57 -5.98 18.94
C ARG A 347 -10.62 -6.08 17.83
N GLY A 348 -10.22 -6.53 16.65
CA GLY A 348 -11.09 -6.71 15.49
C GLY A 348 -11.54 -5.40 14.85
N ARG A 349 -10.84 -4.29 15.11
CA ARG A 349 -11.21 -2.99 14.57
C ARG A 349 -11.16 -3.00 13.05
N ILE A 350 -12.23 -2.56 12.43
CA ILE A 350 -12.33 -2.20 11.02
C ILE A 350 -13.03 -0.86 10.94
N VAL A 351 -12.42 0.10 10.24
CA VAL A 351 -12.99 1.42 9.98
C VAL A 351 -13.02 1.65 8.48
N ARG A 352 -14.20 1.93 7.95
CA ARG A 352 -14.33 2.38 6.56
C ARG A 352 -14.01 3.85 6.47
N LEU A 353 -13.20 4.21 5.47
CA LEU A 353 -12.75 5.56 5.17
C LEU A 353 -13.28 6.03 3.82
N GLY A 354 -13.63 7.30 3.67
CA GLY A 354 -14.08 7.89 2.42
C GLY A 354 -14.03 9.40 2.41
N GLY A 355 -14.30 10.03 1.26
CA GLY A 355 -14.32 11.49 1.13
C GLY A 355 -12.95 12.11 0.82
N PHE A 356 -12.06 11.38 0.14
CA PHE A 356 -10.72 11.80 -0.26
C PHE A 356 -10.67 12.48 -1.63
#